data_55134efc4dcb901a094f3ecb6fe08211
#
_entry.id   55134efc4dcb901a094f3ecb6fe08211
#
_cell.length_a   1.000
_cell.length_b   1.000
_cell.length_c   1.000
_cell.angle_alpha   90.00
_cell.angle_beta   90.00
_cell.angle_gamma   90.00
#
_symmetry.space_group_name_H-M   'P 1'
#
loop_
_entity.id
_entity.type
_entity.pdbx_description
1 polymer ?
#
loop_
_entity_poly.entity_id
_entity_poly.type
_entity_poly.pdbx_seq_one_letter_code
_entity_poly.pdbx_strand_id
1 'polypeptide(L)'
;MTEKLQLSKSDRQKVWWRSTFLQGSWNYERMQNLGWAYSLIPAIKKLYTKKEDQAAALERHMEFFNTHPYVAAPIIGVTLALEEEKANGAAIDDAAIQGVKIGMMGPLAGIGDPVFWFTVRPILGALGASLALTGNILGPLIFFIAWNAIRMSFLWYTQELGYKAGSEITKDMSGGILQDITKGASILGMFMLAVLVERWVSIKFVFNVSSVKLDDKAYIHWDKLPEGYKGIQEAFAQVGSGLSQTPEKVTTFQQNLDSLIPGLMGLLLTFACMWLLKKKVSPITIIIALFVIGVLAHVAGLM
;
A
#
# COMPACT_ATOMS: atom_id res chain seq x y z
N MET A 1 11.86 -15.95 -43.39
CA MET A 1 11.84 -15.25 -42.08
C MET A 1 10.50 -15.57 -41.47
N THR A 2 10.48 -16.33 -40.39
CA THR A 2 9.24 -16.57 -39.63
C THR A 2 8.78 -15.24 -39.03
N GLU A 3 7.52 -14.90 -39.30
CA GLU A 3 6.92 -13.67 -38.79
C GLU A 3 7.02 -13.65 -37.26
N LYS A 4 7.53 -12.55 -36.66
CA LYS A 4 7.73 -12.45 -35.24
C LYS A 4 6.37 -12.47 -34.53
N LEU A 5 6.18 -13.40 -33.62
CA LEU A 5 4.95 -13.49 -32.81
C LEU A 5 4.84 -12.23 -31.95
N GLN A 6 3.67 -11.59 -31.99
CA GLN A 6 3.39 -10.40 -31.17
C GLN A 6 1.98 -10.48 -30.58
N LEU A 7 1.86 -10.13 -29.31
CA LEU A 7 0.58 -10.01 -28.64
C LEU A 7 -0.15 -8.74 -29.08
N SER A 8 -1.29 -8.91 -29.72
CA SER A 8 -2.15 -7.79 -30.11
C SER A 8 -2.72 -7.08 -28.89
N LYS A 9 -3.22 -5.85 -29.08
CA LYS A 9 -3.94 -5.12 -28.02
C LYS A 9 -5.13 -5.92 -27.51
N SER A 10 -5.84 -6.65 -28.38
CA SER A 10 -6.97 -7.52 -28.00
C SER A 10 -6.54 -8.67 -27.10
N ASP A 11 -5.37 -9.28 -27.36
CA ASP A 11 -4.87 -10.37 -26.50
C ASP A 11 -4.50 -9.85 -25.12
N ARG A 12 -3.85 -8.68 -25.03
CA ARG A 12 -3.55 -8.01 -23.77
C ARG A 12 -4.80 -7.55 -23.02
N GLN A 13 -5.87 -7.14 -23.72
CA GLN A 13 -7.16 -6.83 -23.10
C GLN A 13 -7.83 -8.07 -22.48
N LYS A 14 -7.70 -9.24 -23.10
CA LYS A 14 -8.19 -10.49 -22.50
C LYS A 14 -7.43 -10.84 -21.22
N VAL A 15 -6.10 -10.60 -21.20
CA VAL A 15 -5.29 -10.78 -19.98
C VAL A 15 -5.71 -9.79 -18.90
N TRP A 16 -5.83 -8.51 -19.24
CA TRP A 16 -6.31 -7.47 -18.33
C TRP A 16 -7.66 -7.82 -17.71
N TRP A 17 -8.63 -8.24 -18.50
CA TRP A 17 -9.93 -8.64 -17.98
C TRP A 17 -9.82 -9.81 -16.98
N ARG A 18 -9.03 -10.82 -17.31
CA ARG A 18 -8.82 -11.97 -16.43
C ARG A 18 -8.04 -11.62 -15.17
N SER A 19 -7.13 -10.66 -15.23
CA SER A 19 -6.37 -10.22 -14.06
C SER A 19 -7.24 -9.57 -12.97
N THR A 20 -8.46 -9.15 -13.32
CA THR A 20 -9.43 -8.68 -12.31
C THR A 20 -9.85 -9.77 -11.32
N PHE A 21 -9.64 -11.05 -11.68
CA PHE A 21 -9.93 -12.22 -10.86
C PHE A 21 -8.67 -12.81 -10.20
N LEU A 22 -7.59 -12.05 -10.11
CA LEU A 22 -6.30 -12.50 -9.58
C LEU A 22 -6.41 -13.18 -8.22
N GLN A 23 -7.31 -12.72 -7.35
CA GLN A 23 -7.54 -13.27 -6.01
C GLN A 23 -8.69 -14.30 -5.95
N GLY A 24 -9.30 -14.65 -7.07
CA GLY A 24 -10.46 -15.55 -7.09
C GLY A 24 -10.19 -16.97 -6.59
N SER A 25 -8.94 -17.39 -6.57
CA SER A 25 -8.46 -18.70 -6.08
C SER A 25 -7.31 -18.58 -5.09
N TRP A 26 -7.34 -17.53 -4.28
CA TRP A 26 -6.32 -17.27 -3.26
C TRP A 26 -6.24 -18.43 -2.25
N ASN A 27 -5.01 -18.83 -1.91
CA ASN A 27 -4.73 -19.90 -0.97
C ASN A 27 -3.49 -19.60 -0.12
N TYR A 28 -3.32 -20.26 1.01
CA TYR A 28 -2.21 -20.00 1.92
C TYR A 28 -0.86 -20.56 1.44
N GLU A 29 -0.85 -21.57 0.57
CA GLU A 29 0.37 -22.22 0.12
C GLU A 29 1.12 -21.39 -0.92
N ARG A 30 0.41 -20.92 -1.95
CA ARG A 30 1.00 -20.21 -3.11
C ARG A 30 0.34 -18.88 -3.42
N MET A 31 -0.53 -18.41 -2.55
CA MET A 31 -1.23 -17.12 -2.57
C MET A 31 -2.06 -16.90 -3.85
N GLN A 32 -1.58 -16.07 -4.77
CA GLN A 32 -2.29 -15.64 -5.98
C GLN A 32 -1.89 -16.43 -7.24
N ASN A 33 -1.11 -17.51 -7.11
CA ASN A 33 -0.50 -18.22 -8.21
C ASN A 33 -1.49 -18.68 -9.30
N LEU A 34 -2.61 -19.30 -8.92
CA LEU A 34 -3.61 -19.79 -9.87
C LEU A 34 -4.31 -18.63 -10.60
N GLY A 35 -4.63 -17.53 -9.89
CA GLY A 35 -5.19 -16.34 -10.50
C GLY A 35 -4.21 -15.66 -11.46
N TRP A 36 -2.91 -15.70 -11.14
CA TRP A 36 -1.84 -15.26 -12.02
C TRP A 36 -1.78 -16.09 -13.31
N ALA A 37 -1.66 -17.42 -13.21
CA ALA A 37 -1.65 -18.33 -14.35
C ALA A 37 -2.93 -18.18 -15.19
N TYR A 38 -4.11 -18.11 -14.54
CA TYR A 38 -5.39 -17.89 -15.21
C TYR A 38 -5.42 -16.62 -16.04
N SER A 39 -4.82 -15.55 -15.54
CA SER A 39 -4.76 -14.27 -16.25
C SER A 39 -3.96 -14.38 -17.54
N LEU A 40 -2.88 -15.16 -17.54
CA LEU A 40 -1.95 -15.29 -18.67
C LEU A 40 -2.42 -16.29 -19.75
N ILE A 41 -3.41 -17.14 -19.50
CA ILE A 41 -3.89 -18.16 -20.45
C ILE A 41 -4.12 -17.61 -21.87
N PRO A 42 -4.77 -16.44 -22.10
CA PRO A 42 -4.99 -15.95 -23.45
C PRO A 42 -3.69 -15.67 -24.21
N ALA A 43 -2.70 -15.12 -23.53
CA ALA A 43 -1.39 -14.83 -24.11
C ALA A 43 -0.61 -16.12 -24.40
N ILE A 44 -0.57 -17.05 -23.44
CA ILE A 44 0.12 -18.34 -23.57
C ILE A 44 -0.45 -19.14 -24.76
N LYS A 45 -1.77 -19.20 -24.91
CA LYS A 45 -2.41 -19.87 -26.05
C LYS A 45 -2.08 -19.22 -27.40
N LYS A 46 -1.80 -17.91 -27.41
CA LYS A 46 -1.43 -17.18 -28.64
C LYS A 46 0.04 -17.39 -28.99
N LEU A 47 0.91 -17.42 -27.98
CA LEU A 47 2.37 -17.50 -28.14
C LEU A 47 2.86 -18.94 -28.41
N TYR A 48 2.24 -19.93 -27.78
CA TYR A 48 2.65 -21.32 -27.86
C TYR A 48 1.59 -22.16 -28.58
N THR A 49 1.99 -22.78 -29.70
CA THR A 49 1.07 -23.59 -30.54
C THR A 49 0.95 -25.03 -30.03
N LYS A 50 2.03 -25.59 -29.48
CA LYS A 50 2.04 -26.95 -28.94
C LYS A 50 1.50 -26.98 -27.51
N LYS A 51 0.74 -28.02 -27.19
CA LYS A 51 0.15 -28.19 -25.86
C LYS A 51 1.20 -28.37 -24.75
N GLU A 52 2.29 -29.03 -25.08
CA GLU A 52 3.41 -29.27 -24.19
C GLU A 52 4.06 -27.93 -23.77
N ASP A 53 4.30 -27.05 -24.73
CA ASP A 53 4.87 -25.71 -24.46
C ASP A 53 3.91 -24.82 -23.66
N GLN A 54 2.59 -24.94 -23.94
CA GLN A 54 1.56 -24.24 -23.16
C GLN A 54 1.54 -24.74 -21.71
N ALA A 55 1.64 -26.07 -21.50
CA ALA A 55 1.68 -26.66 -20.17
C ALA A 55 2.91 -26.20 -19.39
N ALA A 56 4.10 -26.27 -20.01
CA ALA A 56 5.34 -25.81 -19.40
C ALA A 56 5.29 -24.30 -19.04
N ALA A 57 4.69 -23.47 -19.92
CA ALA A 57 4.48 -22.06 -19.65
C ALA A 57 3.53 -21.82 -18.47
N LEU A 58 2.44 -22.57 -18.38
CA LEU A 58 1.50 -22.47 -17.25
C LEU A 58 2.13 -22.97 -15.95
N GLU A 59 2.92 -24.03 -15.98
CA GLU A 59 3.59 -24.61 -14.82
C GLU A 59 4.55 -23.58 -14.18
N ARG A 60 5.41 -22.89 -14.98
CA ARG A 60 6.28 -21.84 -14.44
C ARG A 60 5.52 -20.65 -13.84
N HIS A 61 4.26 -20.44 -14.25
CA HIS A 61 3.43 -19.38 -13.70
C HIS A 61 2.61 -19.81 -12.47
N MET A 62 2.62 -21.09 -12.11
CA MET A 62 1.99 -21.61 -10.89
C MET A 62 2.88 -21.50 -9.65
N GLU A 63 4.06 -20.92 -9.76
CA GLU A 63 4.93 -20.60 -8.62
C GLU A 63 4.30 -19.56 -7.70
N PHE A 64 4.81 -19.50 -6.45
CA PHE A 64 4.35 -18.53 -5.45
C PHE A 64 4.33 -17.10 -6.00
N PHE A 65 3.22 -16.42 -5.81
CA PHE A 65 3.05 -15.02 -6.15
C PHE A 65 2.08 -14.35 -5.18
N ASN A 66 2.50 -13.23 -4.61
CA ASN A 66 1.65 -12.44 -3.71
C ASN A 66 2.02 -10.97 -3.75
N THR A 67 1.10 -10.14 -4.23
CA THR A 67 1.21 -8.68 -4.21
C THR A 67 -0.17 -8.05 -4.09
N HIS A 68 -0.24 -6.73 -3.93
CA HIS A 68 -1.53 -6.05 -4.04
C HIS A 68 -2.13 -6.28 -5.45
N PRO A 69 -3.41 -6.71 -5.56
CA PRO A 69 -3.97 -7.22 -6.82
C PRO A 69 -3.95 -6.22 -7.98
N TYR A 70 -4.03 -4.93 -7.70
CA TYR A 70 -4.05 -3.92 -8.79
C TYR A 70 -2.64 -3.56 -9.26
N VAL A 71 -1.67 -3.53 -8.38
CA VAL A 71 -0.26 -3.31 -8.78
C VAL A 71 0.43 -4.58 -9.27
N ALA A 72 -0.27 -5.70 -9.38
CA ALA A 72 0.18 -6.85 -10.13
C ALA A 72 0.22 -6.59 -11.66
N ALA A 73 -0.57 -5.64 -12.15
CA ALA A 73 -0.72 -5.37 -13.58
C ALA A 73 0.59 -4.98 -14.29
N PRO A 74 1.46 -4.10 -13.78
CA PRO A 74 2.75 -3.84 -14.41
C PRO A 74 3.65 -5.08 -14.45
N ILE A 75 3.60 -5.95 -13.43
CA ILE A 75 4.36 -7.20 -13.42
C ILE A 75 3.82 -8.15 -14.51
N ILE A 76 2.49 -8.24 -14.66
CA ILE A 76 1.84 -8.99 -15.74
C ILE A 76 2.33 -8.46 -17.09
N GLY A 77 2.36 -7.13 -17.28
CA GLY A 77 2.83 -6.51 -18.50
C GLY A 77 4.27 -6.91 -18.86
N VAL A 78 5.20 -6.78 -17.92
CA VAL A 78 6.60 -7.20 -18.12
C VAL A 78 6.68 -8.70 -18.42
N THR A 79 5.93 -9.53 -17.69
CA THR A 79 5.89 -10.97 -17.91
C THR A 79 5.39 -11.33 -19.32
N LEU A 80 4.37 -10.63 -19.83
CA LEU A 80 3.87 -10.82 -21.19
C LEU A 80 4.94 -10.53 -22.24
N ALA A 81 5.72 -9.47 -22.07
CA ALA A 81 6.82 -9.15 -22.99
C ALA A 81 7.93 -10.20 -22.95
N LEU A 82 8.29 -10.69 -21.74
CA LEU A 82 9.29 -11.75 -21.61
C LEU A 82 8.82 -13.07 -22.23
N GLU A 83 7.56 -13.46 -22.04
CA GLU A 83 6.97 -14.65 -22.66
C GLU A 83 6.91 -14.52 -24.20
N GLU A 84 6.61 -13.34 -24.71
CA GLU A 84 6.59 -13.06 -26.14
C GLU A 84 7.98 -13.22 -26.76
N GLU A 85 9.02 -12.63 -26.15
CA GLU A 85 10.39 -12.78 -26.64
C GLU A 85 10.92 -14.21 -26.49
N LYS A 86 10.57 -14.91 -25.39
CA LYS A 86 10.89 -16.33 -25.22
C LYS A 86 10.26 -17.20 -26.32
N ALA A 87 8.99 -16.96 -26.66
CA ALA A 87 8.28 -17.66 -27.73
C ALA A 87 8.88 -17.37 -29.11
N ASN A 88 9.52 -16.21 -29.29
CA ASN A 88 10.27 -15.83 -30.48
C ASN A 88 11.70 -16.39 -30.53
N GLY A 89 12.10 -17.20 -29.54
CA GLY A 89 13.39 -17.86 -29.50
C GLY A 89 14.52 -17.08 -28.80
N ALA A 90 14.17 -16.00 -28.07
CA ALA A 90 15.15 -15.33 -27.23
C ALA A 90 15.64 -16.25 -26.09
N ALA A 91 16.91 -16.12 -25.70
CA ALA A 91 17.53 -16.91 -24.65
C ALA A 91 17.07 -16.43 -23.25
N ILE A 92 15.77 -16.47 -23.00
CA ILE A 92 15.14 -16.12 -21.72
C ILE A 92 14.81 -17.42 -20.99
N ASP A 93 15.46 -17.67 -19.86
CA ASP A 93 15.17 -18.83 -19.03
C ASP A 93 13.97 -18.57 -18.09
N ASP A 94 13.48 -19.64 -17.49
CA ASP A 94 12.33 -19.55 -16.56
C ASP A 94 12.71 -18.80 -15.28
N ALA A 95 13.98 -18.87 -14.88
CA ALA A 95 14.51 -18.17 -13.71
C ALA A 95 14.48 -16.64 -13.89
N ALA A 96 14.75 -16.14 -15.11
CA ALA A 96 14.66 -14.72 -15.42
C ALA A 96 13.21 -14.21 -15.29
N ILE A 97 12.23 -14.94 -15.85
CA ILE A 97 10.80 -14.60 -15.74
C ILE A 97 10.36 -14.61 -14.27
N GLN A 98 10.77 -15.63 -13.53
CA GLN A 98 10.44 -15.76 -12.11
C GLN A 98 11.13 -14.68 -11.26
N GLY A 99 12.37 -14.34 -11.59
CA GLY A 99 13.12 -13.26 -10.94
C GLY A 99 12.41 -11.90 -11.00
N VAL A 100 11.80 -11.57 -12.15
CA VAL A 100 10.98 -10.35 -12.30
C VAL A 100 9.77 -10.39 -11.37
N LYS A 101 9.02 -11.49 -11.37
CA LYS A 101 7.85 -11.67 -10.51
C LYS A 101 8.21 -11.49 -9.04
N ILE A 102 9.24 -12.20 -8.57
CA ILE A 102 9.70 -12.17 -7.18
C ILE A 102 10.26 -10.79 -6.82
N GLY A 103 11.09 -10.21 -7.68
CA GLY A 103 11.73 -8.92 -7.43
C GLY A 103 10.76 -7.76 -7.29
N MET A 104 9.65 -7.80 -8.02
CA MET A 104 8.66 -6.70 -8.05
C MET A 104 7.49 -6.90 -7.09
N MET A 105 7.15 -8.13 -6.67
CA MET A 105 5.92 -8.37 -5.90
C MET A 105 5.92 -7.68 -4.53
N GLY A 106 7.02 -7.71 -3.79
CA GLY A 106 7.13 -7.07 -2.48
C GLY A 106 7.10 -5.53 -2.55
N PRO A 107 8.01 -4.91 -3.31
CA PRO A 107 8.03 -3.46 -3.48
C PRO A 107 6.69 -2.87 -3.97
N LEU A 108 6.05 -3.53 -4.93
CA LEU A 108 4.77 -3.05 -5.44
C LEU A 108 3.62 -3.25 -4.44
N ALA A 109 3.65 -4.31 -3.61
CA ALA A 109 2.70 -4.44 -2.50
C ALA A 109 2.82 -3.24 -1.54
N GLY A 110 4.05 -2.83 -1.21
CA GLY A 110 4.33 -1.66 -0.39
C GLY A 110 3.78 -0.34 -0.95
N ILE A 111 3.56 -0.24 -2.25
CA ILE A 111 2.89 0.89 -2.90
C ILE A 111 1.37 0.68 -2.96
N GLY A 112 0.95 -0.51 -3.34
CA GLY A 112 -0.46 -0.81 -3.64
C GLY A 112 -1.36 -0.77 -2.41
N ASP A 113 -0.91 -1.34 -1.30
CA ASP A 113 -1.70 -1.40 -0.07
C ASP A 113 -2.00 0.01 0.49
N PRO A 114 -1.02 0.92 0.64
CA PRO A 114 -1.29 2.30 1.06
C PRO A 114 -2.22 3.05 0.13
N VAL A 115 -1.98 2.96 -1.16
CA VAL A 115 -2.74 3.72 -2.16
C VAL A 115 -4.18 3.22 -2.25
N PHE A 116 -4.38 1.92 -2.42
CA PHE A 116 -5.73 1.40 -2.70
C PHE A 116 -6.51 1.05 -1.43
N TRP A 117 -5.92 0.28 -0.49
CA TRP A 117 -6.64 -0.18 0.69
C TRP A 117 -6.76 0.88 1.77
N PHE A 118 -5.73 1.72 1.94
CA PHE A 118 -5.68 2.69 3.02
C PHE A 118 -5.97 4.14 2.59
N THR A 119 -6.10 4.43 1.30
CA THR A 119 -6.40 5.78 0.82
C THR A 119 -7.63 5.80 -0.09
N VAL A 120 -7.55 5.28 -1.29
CA VAL A 120 -8.62 5.44 -2.30
C VAL A 120 -9.92 4.78 -1.85
N ARG A 121 -9.86 3.54 -1.37
CA ARG A 121 -11.06 2.79 -0.97
C ARG A 121 -11.76 3.39 0.25
N PRO A 122 -11.08 3.76 1.36
CA PRO A 122 -11.70 4.45 2.48
C PRO A 122 -12.32 5.79 2.11
N ILE A 123 -11.66 6.61 1.27
CA ILE A 123 -12.21 7.90 0.83
C ILE A 123 -13.51 7.71 0.06
N LEU A 124 -13.52 6.82 -0.94
CA LEU A 124 -14.72 6.52 -1.71
C LEU A 124 -15.82 5.88 -0.85
N GLY A 125 -15.41 5.00 0.09
CA GLY A 125 -16.32 4.37 1.02
C GLY A 125 -16.99 5.38 1.97
N ALA A 126 -16.22 6.31 2.53
CA ALA A 126 -16.74 7.36 3.39
C ALA A 126 -17.70 8.31 2.64
N LEU A 127 -17.33 8.69 1.41
CA LEU A 127 -18.20 9.50 0.54
C LEU A 127 -19.51 8.76 0.23
N GLY A 128 -19.44 7.50 -0.18
CA GLY A 128 -20.61 6.69 -0.46
C GLY A 128 -21.50 6.48 0.77
N ALA A 129 -20.89 6.20 1.94
CA ALA A 129 -21.62 6.05 3.20
C ALA A 129 -22.30 7.35 3.64
N SER A 130 -21.63 8.51 3.51
CA SER A 130 -22.21 9.81 3.85
C SER A 130 -23.49 10.11 3.05
N LEU A 131 -23.50 9.79 1.75
CA LEU A 131 -24.69 9.93 0.91
C LEU A 131 -25.76 8.91 1.26
N ALA A 132 -25.39 7.67 1.59
CA ALA A 132 -26.33 6.62 1.95
C ALA A 132 -27.03 6.88 3.29
N LEU A 133 -26.40 7.56 4.24
CA LEU A 133 -27.02 7.96 5.52
C LEU A 133 -28.27 8.83 5.34
N THR A 134 -28.36 9.59 4.25
CA THR A 134 -29.54 10.37 3.90
C THR A 134 -30.60 9.56 3.14
N GLY A 135 -30.45 8.24 3.02
CA GLY A 135 -31.32 7.38 2.20
C GLY A 135 -31.10 7.49 0.69
N ASN A 136 -30.02 8.15 0.26
CA ASN A 136 -29.76 8.39 -1.16
C ASN A 136 -29.05 7.18 -1.79
N ILE A 137 -29.71 6.55 -2.77
CA ILE A 137 -29.20 5.39 -3.54
C ILE A 137 -27.91 5.73 -4.34
N LEU A 138 -27.63 7.01 -4.57
CA LEU A 138 -26.40 7.42 -5.23
C LEU A 138 -25.13 7.07 -4.42
N GLY A 139 -25.23 6.92 -3.10
CA GLY A 139 -24.09 6.55 -2.26
C GLY A 139 -23.43 5.23 -2.69
N PRO A 140 -24.13 4.10 -2.67
CA PRO A 140 -23.59 2.82 -3.17
C PRO A 140 -23.21 2.86 -4.64
N LEU A 141 -23.96 3.55 -5.49
CA LEU A 141 -23.68 3.65 -6.92
C LEU A 141 -22.37 4.41 -7.20
N ILE A 142 -22.16 5.55 -6.55
CA ILE A 142 -20.93 6.34 -6.70
C ILE A 142 -19.72 5.50 -6.25
N PHE A 143 -19.82 4.84 -5.09
CA PHE A 143 -18.75 3.95 -4.63
C PHE A 143 -18.46 2.86 -5.66
N PHE A 144 -19.47 2.14 -6.13
CA PHE A 144 -19.30 1.05 -7.08
C PHE A 144 -18.69 1.52 -8.40
N ILE A 145 -19.22 2.59 -8.99
CA ILE A 145 -18.80 3.11 -10.30
C ILE A 145 -17.38 3.68 -10.19
N ALA A 146 -17.14 4.59 -9.24
CA ALA A 146 -15.84 5.25 -9.10
C ALA A 146 -14.73 4.24 -8.76
N TRP A 147 -15.00 3.32 -7.82
CA TRP A 147 -14.04 2.27 -7.47
C TRP A 147 -13.67 1.40 -8.67
N ASN A 148 -14.67 0.92 -9.42
CA ASN A 148 -14.42 0.07 -10.58
C ASN A 148 -13.75 0.86 -11.72
N ALA A 149 -14.12 2.11 -11.97
CA ALA A 149 -13.49 2.94 -12.98
C ALA A 149 -11.99 3.16 -12.67
N ILE A 150 -11.66 3.52 -11.42
CA ILE A 150 -10.28 3.74 -11.00
C ILE A 150 -9.46 2.45 -11.12
N ARG A 151 -9.92 1.34 -10.53
CA ARG A 151 -9.15 0.09 -10.54
C ARG A 151 -8.96 -0.49 -11.93
N MET A 152 -10.02 -0.47 -12.77
CA MET A 152 -9.96 -1.04 -14.12
C MET A 152 -9.05 -0.21 -15.03
N SER A 153 -9.14 1.11 -14.95
CA SER A 153 -8.23 2.00 -15.67
C SER A 153 -6.79 1.80 -15.23
N PHE A 154 -6.54 1.76 -13.91
CA PHE A 154 -5.20 1.55 -13.38
C PHE A 154 -4.60 0.22 -13.84
N LEU A 155 -5.35 -0.87 -13.74
CA LEU A 155 -4.93 -2.19 -14.22
C LEU A 155 -4.54 -2.16 -15.72
N TRP A 156 -5.36 -1.54 -16.55
CA TRP A 156 -5.09 -1.46 -17.98
C TRP A 156 -3.84 -0.65 -18.30
N TYR A 157 -3.79 0.60 -17.81
CA TYR A 157 -2.68 1.49 -18.15
C TYR A 157 -1.34 1.00 -17.60
N THR A 158 -1.33 0.43 -16.40
CA THR A 158 -0.09 -0.07 -15.81
C THR A 158 0.35 -1.41 -16.41
N GLN A 159 -0.58 -2.26 -16.85
CA GLN A 159 -0.23 -3.45 -17.66
C GLN A 159 0.42 -3.05 -18.99
N GLU A 160 -0.15 -2.08 -19.71
CA GLU A 160 0.44 -1.58 -20.97
C GLU A 160 1.80 -0.93 -20.75
N LEU A 161 1.95 -0.17 -19.65
CA LEU A 161 3.24 0.40 -19.26
C LEU A 161 4.28 -0.70 -18.99
N GLY A 162 3.90 -1.72 -18.22
CA GLY A 162 4.75 -2.87 -17.94
C GLY A 162 5.13 -3.65 -19.19
N TYR A 163 4.18 -3.86 -20.12
CA TYR A 163 4.46 -4.53 -21.40
C TYR A 163 5.46 -3.75 -22.26
N LYS A 164 5.31 -2.44 -22.37
CA LYS A 164 6.26 -1.59 -23.08
C LYS A 164 7.64 -1.62 -22.40
N ALA A 165 7.70 -1.44 -21.10
CA ALA A 165 8.95 -1.51 -20.36
C ALA A 165 9.63 -2.88 -20.49
N GLY A 166 8.87 -3.98 -20.44
CA GLY A 166 9.38 -5.32 -20.65
C GLY A 166 9.97 -5.52 -22.06
N SER A 167 9.33 -4.96 -23.08
CA SER A 167 9.85 -5.01 -24.47
C SER A 167 11.14 -4.20 -24.65
N GLU A 168 11.34 -3.13 -23.90
CA GLU A 168 12.60 -2.38 -23.88
C GLU A 168 13.71 -3.16 -23.14
N ILE A 169 13.38 -3.76 -22.00
CA ILE A 169 14.29 -4.60 -21.20
C ILE A 169 14.82 -5.76 -22.04
N THR A 170 13.98 -6.40 -22.83
CA THR A 170 14.39 -7.54 -23.69
C THR A 170 15.29 -7.14 -24.84
N LYS A 171 15.23 -5.91 -25.32
CA LYS A 171 16.14 -5.39 -26.34
C LYS A 171 17.54 -5.13 -25.81
N ASP A 172 17.65 -4.78 -24.54
CA ASP A 172 18.91 -4.47 -23.87
C ASP A 172 19.10 -5.33 -22.59
N MET A 173 19.16 -6.65 -22.79
CA MET A 173 19.36 -7.63 -21.71
C MET A 173 20.68 -7.44 -20.95
N SER A 174 21.65 -6.71 -21.51
CA SER A 174 22.93 -6.38 -20.87
C SER A 174 22.91 -5.12 -20.00
N GLY A 175 21.89 -4.27 -20.15
CA GLY A 175 21.88 -2.91 -19.63
C GLY A 175 21.46 -2.73 -18.16
N GLY A 176 21.09 -3.79 -17.45
CA GLY A 176 20.71 -3.67 -16.02
C GLY A 176 19.38 -2.94 -15.74
N ILE A 177 18.63 -2.53 -16.78
CA ILE A 177 17.36 -1.77 -16.66
C ILE A 177 16.37 -2.47 -15.71
N LEU A 178 16.27 -3.79 -15.77
CA LEU A 178 15.42 -4.56 -14.86
C LEU A 178 15.81 -4.40 -13.39
N GLN A 179 17.13 -4.40 -13.12
CA GLN A 179 17.66 -4.19 -11.78
C GLN A 179 17.35 -2.76 -11.29
N ASP A 180 17.47 -1.77 -12.15
CA ASP A 180 17.17 -0.37 -11.83
C ASP A 180 15.68 -0.15 -11.55
N ILE A 181 14.78 -0.75 -12.34
CA ILE A 181 13.33 -0.71 -12.10
C ILE A 181 12.99 -1.39 -10.77
N THR A 182 13.54 -2.57 -10.50
CA THR A 182 13.32 -3.30 -9.24
C THR A 182 13.85 -2.50 -8.05
N LYS A 183 15.03 -1.90 -8.17
CA LYS A 183 15.63 -1.04 -7.15
C LYS A 183 14.80 0.23 -6.92
N GLY A 184 14.36 0.89 -7.98
CA GLY A 184 13.48 2.05 -7.90
C GLY A 184 12.14 1.74 -7.24
N ALA A 185 11.52 0.62 -7.61
CA ALA A 185 10.29 0.14 -6.97
C ALA A 185 10.51 -0.20 -5.48
N SER A 186 11.65 -0.80 -5.12
CA SER A 186 12.02 -1.08 -3.73
C SER A 186 12.17 0.20 -2.91
N ILE A 187 12.86 1.21 -3.45
CA ILE A 187 13.04 2.51 -2.77
C ILE A 187 11.67 3.17 -2.55
N LEU A 188 10.83 3.22 -3.58
CA LEU A 188 9.50 3.80 -3.48
C LEU A 188 8.61 3.04 -2.48
N GLY A 189 8.63 1.69 -2.52
CA GLY A 189 7.91 0.85 -1.57
C GLY A 189 8.36 1.08 -0.13
N MET A 190 9.66 1.16 0.13
CA MET A 190 10.20 1.47 1.45
C MET A 190 9.80 2.87 1.93
N PHE A 191 9.82 3.86 1.04
CA PHE A 191 9.35 5.21 1.36
C PHE A 191 7.87 5.21 1.76
N MET A 192 7.01 4.52 0.99
CA MET A 192 5.58 4.41 1.29
C MET A 192 5.32 3.68 2.62
N LEU A 193 6.07 2.62 2.92
CA LEU A 193 6.00 1.92 4.20
C LEU A 193 6.42 2.83 5.37
N ALA A 194 7.46 3.65 5.20
CA ALA A 194 7.90 4.59 6.22
C ALA A 194 6.82 5.65 6.53
N VAL A 195 6.16 6.18 5.51
CA VAL A 195 5.01 7.10 5.67
C VAL A 195 3.84 6.42 6.40
N LEU A 196 3.57 5.14 6.11
CA LEU A 196 2.53 4.40 6.83
C LEU A 196 2.88 4.19 8.30
N VAL A 197 4.12 3.85 8.61
CA VAL A 197 4.57 3.71 9.99
C VAL A 197 4.33 5.01 10.76
N GLU A 198 4.76 6.15 10.22
CA GLU A 198 4.55 7.44 10.85
C GLU A 198 3.06 7.75 11.06
N ARG A 199 2.22 7.45 10.09
CA ARG A 199 0.79 7.79 10.12
C ARG A 199 -0.06 6.85 10.99
N TRP A 200 0.31 5.57 11.10
CA TRP A 200 -0.52 4.53 11.70
C TRP A 200 0.01 3.99 13.02
N VAL A 201 1.32 4.10 13.26
CA VAL A 201 1.94 3.70 14.53
C VAL A 201 2.04 4.92 15.43
N SER A 202 1.04 5.15 16.26
CA SER A 202 1.07 6.22 17.27
C SER A 202 1.21 5.64 18.66
N ILE A 203 2.30 6.00 19.34
CA ILE A 203 2.49 5.74 20.76
C ILE A 203 2.33 7.09 21.45
N LYS A 204 1.42 7.18 22.42
CA LYS A 204 1.13 8.43 23.13
C LYS A 204 1.40 8.27 24.61
N PHE A 205 2.52 8.81 25.07
CA PHE A 205 2.79 8.90 26.49
C PHE A 205 1.99 10.04 27.11
N VAL A 206 1.20 9.72 28.14
CA VAL A 206 0.28 10.68 28.78
C VAL A 206 0.84 11.34 30.04
N PHE A 207 1.98 10.85 30.56
CA PHE A 207 2.56 11.43 31.76
C PHE A 207 3.17 12.80 31.49
N ASN A 208 2.97 13.70 32.49
CA ASN A 208 3.43 15.08 32.43
C ASN A 208 4.89 15.17 32.84
N VAL A 209 5.70 15.88 32.07
CA VAL A 209 7.11 16.18 32.40
C VAL A 209 7.23 17.52 33.08
N SER A 210 6.44 18.50 32.70
CA SER A 210 6.40 19.80 33.36
C SER A 210 4.99 20.39 33.33
N SER A 211 4.67 21.13 34.37
CA SER A 211 3.51 22.00 34.46
C SER A 211 3.97 23.39 34.90
N VAL A 212 3.70 24.40 34.10
CA VAL A 212 4.08 25.79 34.39
C VAL A 212 2.80 26.61 34.45
N LYS A 213 2.62 27.32 35.59
CA LYS A 213 1.51 28.28 35.72
C LYS A 213 1.74 29.44 34.78
N LEU A 214 0.70 29.77 34.06
CA LEU A 214 0.72 30.90 33.13
C LEU A 214 0.39 32.20 33.88
N ASP A 215 0.89 33.32 33.30
CA ASP A 215 0.48 34.64 33.78
C ASP A 215 -1.03 34.84 33.60
N ASP A 216 -1.63 35.62 34.46
CA ASP A 216 -3.08 35.86 34.53
C ASP A 216 -3.66 36.41 33.19
N LYS A 217 -2.81 37.00 32.36
CA LYS A 217 -3.18 37.54 31.02
C LYS A 217 -2.94 36.55 29.87
N ALA A 218 -2.43 35.37 30.17
CA ALA A 218 -2.03 34.41 29.14
C ALA A 218 -3.02 33.25 28.92
N TYR A 219 -4.12 33.22 29.68
CA TYR A 219 -5.14 32.19 29.55
C TYR A 219 -6.55 32.79 29.61
N ILE A 220 -7.54 32.02 29.18
CA ILE A 220 -8.94 32.44 29.12
C ILE A 220 -9.58 32.29 30.49
N HIS A 221 -10.13 33.39 30.99
CA HIS A 221 -10.95 33.40 32.24
C HIS A 221 -12.39 33.04 31.88
N TRP A 222 -12.73 31.76 31.92
CA TRP A 222 -14.05 31.24 31.54
C TRP A 222 -15.16 31.80 32.41
N ASP A 223 -14.87 32.14 33.68
CA ASP A 223 -15.76 32.74 34.68
C ASP A 223 -16.11 34.23 34.37
N LYS A 224 -15.28 34.90 33.57
CA LYS A 224 -15.44 36.31 33.19
C LYS A 224 -16.07 36.51 31.80
N LEU A 225 -16.32 35.41 31.07
CA LEU A 225 -16.95 35.50 29.78
C LEU A 225 -18.45 35.82 29.86
N PRO A 226 -19.04 36.62 28.95
CA PRO A 226 -20.47 36.87 28.91
C PRO A 226 -21.27 35.55 28.69
N GLU A 227 -22.49 35.53 29.19
CA GLU A 227 -23.36 34.37 28.95
C GLU A 227 -23.88 34.33 27.51
N GLY A 228 -24.16 33.12 27.03
CA GLY A 228 -24.78 32.87 25.72
C GLY A 228 -23.84 33.07 24.53
N TYR A 229 -24.41 33.44 23.38
CA TYR A 229 -23.69 33.52 22.09
C TYR A 229 -22.47 34.45 22.12
N LYS A 230 -22.59 35.59 22.83
CA LYS A 230 -21.49 36.56 22.95
C LYS A 230 -20.27 35.96 23.66
N GLY A 231 -20.48 35.17 24.72
CA GLY A 231 -19.37 34.52 25.42
C GLY A 231 -18.67 33.48 24.56
N ILE A 232 -19.41 32.71 23.75
CA ILE A 232 -18.86 31.78 22.80
C ILE A 232 -17.99 32.52 21.76
N GLN A 233 -18.48 33.60 21.19
CA GLN A 233 -17.75 34.41 20.21
C GLN A 233 -16.46 34.99 20.80
N GLU A 234 -16.52 35.49 22.04
CA GLU A 234 -15.36 36.06 22.73
C GLU A 234 -14.35 34.98 23.08
N ALA A 235 -14.77 33.79 23.54
CA ALA A 235 -13.89 32.65 23.78
C ALA A 235 -13.13 32.25 22.51
N PHE A 236 -13.82 32.15 21.37
CA PHE A 236 -13.15 31.85 20.08
C PHE A 236 -12.18 32.95 19.66
N ALA A 237 -12.52 34.22 19.89
CA ALA A 237 -11.60 35.31 19.58
C ALA A 237 -10.34 35.26 20.47
N GLN A 238 -10.50 34.95 21.76
CA GLN A 238 -9.37 34.80 22.69
C GLN A 238 -8.50 33.59 22.34
N VAL A 239 -9.09 32.43 21.98
CA VAL A 239 -8.34 31.29 21.45
C VAL A 239 -7.59 31.66 20.16
N GLY A 240 -8.26 32.38 19.27
CA GLY A 240 -7.68 32.85 17.99
C GLY A 240 -6.51 33.84 18.19
N SER A 241 -6.50 34.59 19.30
CA SER A 241 -5.38 35.46 19.71
C SER A 241 -4.24 34.73 20.39
N GLY A 242 -4.36 33.42 20.62
CA GLY A 242 -3.31 32.57 21.19
C GLY A 242 -3.34 32.41 22.70
N LEU A 243 -4.43 32.84 23.40
CA LEU A 243 -4.58 32.59 24.83
C LEU A 243 -4.77 31.10 25.11
N SER A 244 -4.16 30.63 26.20
CA SER A 244 -4.34 29.25 26.65
C SER A 244 -5.76 29.03 27.20
N GLN A 245 -6.28 27.82 26.96
CA GLN A 245 -7.60 27.43 27.52
C GLN A 245 -7.53 27.05 29.00
N THR A 246 -6.33 26.83 29.52
CA THR A 246 -6.09 26.43 30.93
C THR A 246 -5.06 27.34 31.57
N PRO A 247 -5.14 27.56 32.90
CA PRO A 247 -4.21 28.42 33.65
C PRO A 247 -2.80 27.80 33.75
N GLU A 248 -2.65 26.54 33.35
CA GLU A 248 -1.37 25.84 33.41
C GLU A 248 -1.02 25.31 32.03
N LYS A 249 0.23 25.51 31.59
CA LYS A 249 0.80 24.89 30.42
C LYS A 249 1.44 23.57 30.85
N VAL A 250 0.77 22.49 30.55
CA VAL A 250 1.26 21.14 30.77
C VAL A 250 1.99 20.66 29.55
N THR A 251 3.20 20.14 29.71
CA THR A 251 3.99 19.53 28.64
C THR A 251 4.15 18.05 28.94
N THR A 252 3.65 17.20 28.07
CA THR A 252 3.79 15.75 28.19
C THR A 252 5.16 15.29 27.66
N PHE A 253 5.58 14.10 28.07
CA PHE A 253 6.80 13.46 27.55
C PHE A 253 6.71 13.28 26.03
N GLN A 254 5.54 12.90 25.52
CA GLN A 254 5.30 12.76 24.08
C GLN A 254 5.55 14.07 23.32
N GLN A 255 5.05 15.20 23.81
CA GLN A 255 5.26 16.50 23.17
C GLN A 255 6.74 16.87 23.08
N ASN A 256 7.52 16.54 24.10
CA ASN A 256 8.97 16.78 24.08
C ASN A 256 9.67 15.89 23.05
N LEU A 257 9.29 14.61 22.95
CA LEU A 257 9.84 13.70 21.94
C LEU A 257 9.49 14.16 20.52
N ASP A 258 8.23 14.51 20.30
CA ASP A 258 7.76 14.94 18.96
C ASP A 258 8.35 16.31 18.54
N SER A 259 8.75 17.14 19.52
CA SER A 259 9.49 18.39 19.25
C SER A 259 10.91 18.14 18.78
N LEU A 260 11.52 17.03 19.21
CA LEU A 260 12.86 16.63 18.77
C LEU A 260 12.81 15.88 17.45
N ILE A 261 12.05 14.82 17.38
CA ILE A 261 11.86 13.98 16.18
C ILE A 261 10.42 13.45 16.19
N PRO A 262 9.53 14.00 15.34
CA PRO A 262 8.17 13.50 15.21
C PRO A 262 8.14 12.01 14.87
N GLY A 263 7.30 11.24 15.54
CA GLY A 263 7.14 9.80 15.27
C GLY A 263 8.30 8.91 15.73
N LEU A 264 9.27 9.42 16.50
CA LEU A 264 10.46 8.67 16.93
C LEU A 264 10.11 7.32 17.57
N MET A 265 9.11 7.30 18.46
CA MET A 265 8.74 6.06 19.16
C MET A 265 8.14 5.01 18.23
N GLY A 266 7.35 5.42 17.24
CA GLY A 266 6.83 4.54 16.19
C GLY A 266 7.96 3.92 15.36
N LEU A 267 8.95 4.73 15.02
CA LEU A 267 10.13 4.30 14.27
C LEU A 267 10.97 3.29 15.07
N LEU A 268 11.25 3.59 16.35
CA LEU A 268 12.01 2.70 17.24
C LEU A 268 11.29 1.36 17.46
N LEU A 269 9.96 1.40 17.65
CA LEU A 269 9.16 0.19 17.78
C LEU A 269 9.22 -0.65 16.49
N THR A 270 9.15 -0.01 15.33
CA THR A 270 9.27 -0.70 14.04
C THR A 270 10.62 -1.39 13.90
N PHE A 271 11.72 -0.71 14.22
CA PHE A 271 13.05 -1.34 14.18
C PHE A 271 13.20 -2.48 15.20
N ALA A 272 12.61 -2.34 16.39
CA ALA A 272 12.59 -3.43 17.38
C ALA A 272 11.84 -4.66 16.85
N CYS A 273 10.67 -4.46 16.23
CA CYS A 273 9.91 -5.55 15.59
C CYS A 273 10.69 -6.19 14.45
N MET A 274 11.33 -5.40 13.58
CA MET A 274 12.18 -5.90 12.51
C MET A 274 13.37 -6.72 13.05
N TRP A 275 14.00 -6.27 14.12
CA TRP A 275 15.08 -7.00 14.77
C TRP A 275 14.61 -8.35 15.36
N LEU A 276 13.43 -8.38 16.00
CA LEU A 276 12.82 -9.62 16.50
C LEU A 276 12.51 -10.59 15.35
N LEU A 277 11.95 -10.10 14.25
CA LEU A 277 11.68 -10.90 13.05
C LEU A 277 12.98 -11.49 12.45
N LYS A 278 14.07 -10.70 12.41
CA LYS A 278 15.40 -11.21 11.99
C LYS A 278 15.92 -12.32 12.90
N LYS A 279 15.57 -12.28 14.20
CA LYS A 279 15.84 -13.37 15.16
C LYS A 279 14.88 -14.55 15.03
N LYS A 280 14.03 -14.59 14.00
CA LYS A 280 13.04 -15.65 13.74
C LYS A 280 11.97 -15.78 14.84
N VAL A 281 11.71 -14.72 15.61
CA VAL A 281 10.55 -14.68 16.52
C VAL A 281 9.28 -14.63 15.68
N SER A 282 8.30 -15.46 16.01
CA SER A 282 7.03 -15.53 15.28
C SER A 282 6.31 -14.17 15.29
N PRO A 283 5.76 -13.71 14.15
CA PRO A 283 4.93 -12.50 14.10
C PRO A 283 3.77 -12.52 15.10
N ILE A 284 3.15 -13.67 15.31
CA ILE A 284 2.05 -13.85 16.28
C ILE A 284 2.55 -13.56 17.70
N THR A 285 3.72 -14.07 18.05
CA THR A 285 4.34 -13.82 19.37
C THR A 285 4.60 -12.33 19.58
N ILE A 286 5.09 -11.63 18.55
CA ILE A 286 5.34 -10.18 18.60
C ILE A 286 4.02 -9.43 18.81
N ILE A 287 2.96 -9.78 18.07
CA ILE A 287 1.63 -9.15 18.20
C ILE A 287 1.09 -9.33 19.62
N ILE A 288 1.12 -10.56 20.16
CA ILE A 288 0.66 -10.84 21.53
C ILE A 288 1.48 -10.06 22.56
N ALA A 289 2.81 -10.03 22.40
CA ALA A 289 3.68 -9.29 23.31
C ALA A 289 3.37 -7.78 23.29
N LEU A 290 3.19 -7.18 22.10
CA LEU A 290 2.82 -5.77 21.95
C LEU A 290 1.46 -5.48 22.58
N PHE A 291 0.48 -6.36 22.40
CA PHE A 291 -0.84 -6.23 23.03
C PHE A 291 -0.72 -6.23 24.57
N VAL A 292 0.01 -7.19 25.15
CA VAL A 292 0.22 -7.29 26.59
C VAL A 292 0.96 -6.05 27.12
N ILE A 293 2.03 -5.63 26.44
CA ILE A 293 2.79 -4.43 26.82
C ILE A 293 1.90 -3.17 26.79
N GLY A 294 1.08 -3.02 25.73
CA GLY A 294 0.15 -1.90 25.62
C GLY A 294 -0.87 -1.84 26.76
N VAL A 295 -1.47 -3.00 27.11
CA VAL A 295 -2.42 -3.10 28.24
C VAL A 295 -1.72 -2.76 29.56
N LEU A 296 -0.55 -3.31 29.82
CA LEU A 296 0.21 -3.03 31.05
C LEU A 296 0.63 -1.55 31.13
N ALA A 297 1.07 -0.96 30.04
CA ALA A 297 1.44 0.45 29.98
C ALA A 297 0.23 1.37 30.23
N HIS A 298 -0.95 1.01 29.70
CA HIS A 298 -2.19 1.73 29.95
C HIS A 298 -2.61 1.64 31.42
N VAL A 299 -2.60 0.44 32.00
CA VAL A 299 -2.93 0.25 33.46
C VAL A 299 -1.94 1.00 34.37
N ALA A 300 -0.67 1.08 33.94
CA ALA A 300 0.35 1.84 34.66
C ALA A 300 0.25 3.38 34.46
N GLY A 301 -0.68 3.87 33.69
CA GLY A 301 -0.85 5.31 33.40
C GLY A 301 0.28 5.91 32.56
N LEU A 302 1.02 5.09 31.80
CA LEU A 302 2.10 5.54 30.91
C LEU A 302 1.60 5.92 29.53
N MET A 303 0.50 5.29 29.05
CA MET A 303 -0.07 5.42 27.70
C MET A 303 -1.59 5.53 27.77
#